data_186767c4e03b505cbaca03f202afb264
#
_entry.id   186767c4e03b505cbaca03f202afb264
#
_cell.length_a   1.000
_cell.length_b   1.000
_cell.length_c   1.000
_cell.angle_alpha   90.00
_cell.angle_beta   90.00
_cell.angle_gamma   90.00
#
_symmetry.space_group_name_H-M   'P 1'
#
loop_
_entity.id
_entity.type
_entity.pdbx_description
1 polymer ?
#
loop_
_entity_poly.entity_id
_entity_poly.type
_entity_poly.pdbx_seq_one_letter_code
_entity_poly.pdbx_strand_id
1 'polypeptide(L)'
;MPPPQRPGPPGWRGRATPPPDPATQKLPSAGQSEAPTDRLGAQRRSALDGPTRRIRRAPSPADARPTQRIPPVAAPPSTPRRRNRQAVILMAVIVLALLAGGLAGAELYARHRADSILVEVAECVVEDGASVSFGVNPPFLWQYLTGDYTNISVTTDGNRVQSANGMTAEVTLEDVRLAESRDSKGTIGSLSATLNWKSEGIKDTVVENLPGVGNLVTGVRTDRVAGTVILDAGDNNVTAKPVVTDGDLNLEVLEVTGPLPKDTVQEALDGLTKKLNDNYPLGIHADSVEVTDTGVVGKFSSRNASIPNEDANPCFARL
;
A
#
# COMPACT_ATOMS: atom_id res chain seq x y z
N MET A 1 19.98 -25.26 59.24
CA MET A 1 19.05 -24.19 58.73
C MET A 1 18.74 -24.53 57.28
N PRO A 2 17.47 -24.86 56.96
CA PRO A 2 17.09 -25.08 55.56
C PRO A 2 16.91 -23.73 54.83
N PRO A 3 17.13 -23.68 53.48
CA PRO A 3 17.02 -22.46 52.70
C PRO A 3 15.57 -21.98 52.52
N PRO A 4 15.32 -20.70 52.35
CA PRO A 4 13.98 -20.15 52.23
C PRO A 4 13.33 -20.51 50.90
N GLN A 5 12.05 -20.96 51.00
CA GLN A 5 11.22 -21.29 49.84
C GLN A 5 10.80 -20.02 49.08
N ARG A 6 10.87 -20.07 47.73
CA ARG A 6 10.35 -19.06 46.84
C ARG A 6 8.83 -19.04 46.86
N PRO A 7 8.18 -17.86 46.86
CA PRO A 7 6.73 -17.77 46.62
C PRO A 7 6.36 -18.17 45.20
N GLY A 8 5.32 -18.98 45.06
CA GLY A 8 4.75 -19.39 43.80
C GLY A 8 4.03 -18.22 43.06
N PRO A 9 3.84 -18.33 41.74
CA PRO A 9 3.20 -17.29 40.95
C PRO A 9 1.71 -17.18 41.30
N PRO A 10 1.12 -15.93 41.23
CA PRO A 10 -0.30 -15.73 41.51
C PRO A 10 -1.18 -16.38 40.44
N GLY A 11 -2.21 -17.09 40.92
CA GLY A 11 -3.17 -17.82 40.10
C GLY A 11 -3.94 -16.89 39.14
N TRP A 12 -4.04 -17.32 37.89
CA TRP A 12 -4.88 -16.75 36.85
C TRP A 12 -6.36 -16.86 37.26
N ARG A 13 -6.95 -15.75 37.68
CA ARG A 13 -8.41 -15.61 37.75
C ARG A 13 -8.95 -15.37 36.35
N GLY A 14 -10.03 -16.09 36.02
CA GLY A 14 -10.65 -16.19 34.71
C GLY A 14 -10.83 -14.85 33.97
N ARG A 15 -10.48 -14.91 32.71
CA ARG A 15 -10.73 -13.86 31.73
C ARG A 15 -12.24 -13.82 31.47
N ALA A 16 -12.90 -12.74 31.84
CA ALA A 16 -14.27 -12.46 31.40
C ALA A 16 -14.29 -12.36 29.87
N THR A 17 -15.18 -13.11 29.24
CA THR A 17 -15.45 -12.99 27.79
C THR A 17 -15.90 -11.58 27.45
N PRO A 18 -15.34 -10.95 26.44
CA PRO A 18 -15.82 -9.65 25.93
C PRO A 18 -17.24 -9.82 25.37
N PRO A 19 -18.10 -8.77 25.43
CA PRO A 19 -19.43 -8.82 24.83
C PRO A 19 -19.32 -8.92 23.31
N PRO A 20 -20.28 -9.58 22.62
CA PRO A 20 -20.26 -9.74 21.18
C PRO A 20 -20.44 -8.41 20.48
N ASP A 21 -19.62 -8.20 19.44
CA ASP A 21 -19.60 -7.04 18.55
C ASP A 21 -20.99 -6.86 17.90
N PRO A 22 -21.60 -5.66 17.89
CA PRO A 22 -22.93 -5.41 17.30
C PRO A 22 -22.96 -5.41 15.76
N ALA A 23 -21.87 -5.74 15.08
CA ALA A 23 -21.76 -5.64 13.63
C ALA A 23 -22.08 -6.92 12.83
N THR A 24 -22.41 -8.04 13.47
CA THR A 24 -22.88 -9.24 12.76
C THR A 24 -24.40 -9.34 12.77
N GLN A 25 -25.08 -8.40 12.12
CA GLN A 25 -26.45 -8.64 11.69
C GLN A 25 -26.40 -9.57 10.47
N LYS A 26 -26.87 -10.81 10.66
CA LYS A 26 -27.14 -11.75 9.58
C LYS A 26 -28.12 -11.10 8.62
N LEU A 27 -27.70 -10.92 7.37
CA LEU A 27 -28.61 -10.65 6.25
C LEU A 27 -29.63 -11.78 6.18
N PRO A 28 -30.94 -11.48 6.04
CA PRO A 28 -31.93 -12.50 5.78
C PRO A 28 -31.65 -13.16 4.43
N SER A 29 -31.58 -14.48 4.42
CA SER A 29 -31.54 -15.29 3.20
C SER A 29 -32.69 -14.88 2.30
N ALA A 30 -32.37 -14.35 1.12
CA ALA A 30 -33.35 -14.18 0.06
C ALA A 30 -33.87 -15.56 -0.29
N GLY A 31 -35.21 -15.75 -0.10
CA GLY A 31 -35.87 -16.97 -0.45
C GLY A 31 -35.68 -17.27 -1.92
N GLN A 32 -35.22 -18.46 -2.23
CA GLN A 32 -35.22 -19.03 -3.55
C GLN A 32 -36.68 -19.20 -3.94
N SER A 33 -37.16 -18.36 -4.87
CA SER A 33 -38.35 -18.63 -5.64
C SER A 33 -38.04 -19.74 -6.63
N GLU A 34 -38.39 -20.95 -6.28
CA GLU A 34 -38.38 -22.08 -7.21
C GLU A 34 -39.46 -21.81 -8.28
N ALA A 35 -39.01 -21.56 -9.50
CA ALA A 35 -39.84 -21.64 -10.67
C ALA A 35 -40.19 -23.12 -10.91
N PRO A 36 -41.45 -23.50 -11.16
CA PRO A 36 -41.83 -24.88 -11.44
C PRO A 36 -41.26 -25.31 -12.78
N THR A 37 -40.35 -26.24 -12.76
CA THR A 37 -39.95 -27.00 -13.94
C THR A 37 -41.08 -27.95 -14.31
N ASP A 38 -41.74 -27.66 -15.44
CA ASP A 38 -42.68 -28.57 -16.11
C ASP A 38 -41.94 -29.88 -16.46
N ARG A 39 -42.31 -30.93 -15.72
CA ARG A 39 -41.88 -32.31 -16.03
C ARG A 39 -42.71 -32.78 -17.22
N LEU A 40 -42.08 -32.92 -18.36
CA LEU A 40 -42.56 -33.75 -19.45
C LEU A 40 -42.65 -35.19 -18.95
N GLY A 41 -43.85 -35.57 -18.53
CA GLY A 41 -44.18 -36.92 -18.14
C GLY A 41 -44.21 -37.85 -19.35
N ALA A 42 -43.35 -38.82 -19.32
CA ALA A 42 -43.42 -39.98 -20.22
C ALA A 42 -44.70 -40.76 -19.94
N GLN A 43 -45.71 -40.64 -20.79
CA GLN A 43 -46.88 -41.50 -20.78
C GLN A 43 -46.49 -42.87 -21.32
N ARG A 44 -46.46 -43.84 -20.43
CA ARG A 44 -46.46 -45.28 -20.76
C ARG A 44 -47.76 -45.66 -21.42
N ARG A 45 -47.62 -46.38 -22.51
CA ARG A 45 -48.66 -47.09 -23.21
C ARG A 45 -49.46 -48.00 -22.28
N SER A 46 -50.77 -47.87 -22.25
CA SER A 46 -51.66 -48.99 -21.93
C SER A 46 -52.45 -49.32 -23.18
N ALA A 47 -52.20 -50.54 -23.63
CA ALA A 47 -53.04 -51.18 -24.62
C ALA A 47 -54.35 -51.59 -23.95
N LEU A 48 -55.44 -51.48 -24.63
CA LEU A 48 -56.49 -52.52 -24.77
C LEU A 48 -57.70 -51.95 -25.47
N ASP A 49 -58.10 -52.70 -26.54
CA ASP A 49 -59.41 -52.88 -27.09
C ASP A 49 -60.18 -51.75 -27.75
N GLY A 50 -60.22 -51.82 -29.07
CA GLY A 50 -61.26 -51.19 -29.91
C GLY A 50 -61.37 -51.94 -31.26
N PRO A 51 -62.55 -52.10 -31.82
CA PRO A 51 -62.88 -53.21 -32.73
C PRO A 51 -62.32 -53.02 -34.12
N THR A 52 -61.96 -54.14 -34.73
CA THR A 52 -61.62 -54.39 -36.15
C THR A 52 -62.66 -53.82 -37.11
N ARG A 53 -62.32 -52.71 -37.79
CA ARG A 53 -63.06 -52.20 -38.92
C ARG A 53 -62.45 -52.75 -40.20
N ARG A 54 -63.32 -53.54 -40.97
CA ARG A 54 -62.99 -54.22 -42.22
C ARG A 54 -62.31 -53.32 -43.22
N ILE A 55 -61.21 -53.84 -43.74
CA ILE A 55 -60.50 -53.31 -44.89
C ILE A 55 -61.46 -53.45 -46.12
N ARG A 56 -61.94 -52.36 -46.66
CA ARG A 56 -62.53 -52.31 -47.93
C ARG A 56 -61.43 -52.42 -49.01
N ARG A 57 -61.59 -53.43 -49.85
CA ARG A 57 -60.85 -53.74 -51.05
C ARG A 57 -60.70 -52.50 -51.94
N ALA A 58 -59.49 -52.25 -52.44
CA ALA A 58 -59.19 -51.21 -53.39
C ALA A 58 -59.91 -51.45 -54.75
N PRO A 59 -60.38 -50.44 -55.38
CA PRO A 59 -60.82 -50.56 -56.77
C PRO A 59 -59.63 -50.57 -57.71
N SER A 60 -59.82 -51.35 -58.79
CA SER A 60 -58.85 -51.57 -59.90
C SER A 60 -58.36 -50.29 -60.57
N PRO A 61 -57.19 -50.30 -61.19
CA PRO A 61 -56.55 -49.13 -61.78
C PRO A 61 -57.09 -48.88 -63.20
N ALA A 62 -57.96 -47.95 -63.33
CA ALA A 62 -58.39 -47.45 -64.65
C ALA A 62 -58.85 -45.99 -64.52
N ASP A 63 -57.90 -45.11 -64.21
CA ASP A 63 -57.97 -43.67 -64.53
C ASP A 63 -56.62 -43.04 -64.08
N ALA A 64 -55.61 -43.30 -64.88
CA ALA A 64 -54.36 -42.57 -64.75
C ALA A 64 -54.56 -41.17 -65.31
N ARG A 65 -54.88 -40.24 -64.44
CA ARG A 65 -54.69 -38.81 -64.74
C ARG A 65 -53.20 -38.51 -64.83
N PRO A 66 -52.73 -37.78 -65.83
CA PRO A 66 -51.30 -37.44 -65.95
C PRO A 66 -50.88 -36.64 -64.75
N THR A 67 -49.85 -37.16 -64.03
CA THR A 67 -49.18 -36.44 -62.97
C THR A 67 -48.59 -35.17 -63.55
N GLN A 68 -49.17 -34.02 -63.19
CA GLN A 68 -48.55 -32.73 -63.45
C GLN A 68 -47.20 -32.72 -62.72
N ARG A 69 -46.11 -32.64 -63.48
CA ARG A 69 -44.79 -32.36 -62.93
C ARG A 69 -44.85 -31.04 -62.22
N ILE A 70 -44.69 -31.08 -60.88
CA ILE A 70 -44.43 -29.91 -60.08
C ILE A 70 -43.09 -29.31 -60.57
N PRO A 71 -43.09 -28.03 -61.04
CA PRO A 71 -41.85 -27.40 -61.44
C PRO A 71 -40.94 -27.35 -60.21
N PRO A 72 -39.60 -27.55 -60.38
CA PRO A 72 -38.65 -27.46 -59.24
C PRO A 72 -38.82 -26.09 -58.60
N VAL A 73 -39.14 -26.09 -57.29
CA VAL A 73 -39.16 -24.88 -56.52
C VAL A 73 -37.73 -24.29 -56.59
N ALA A 74 -37.64 -23.16 -57.27
CA ALA A 74 -36.37 -22.43 -57.33
C ALA A 74 -35.91 -22.16 -55.92
N ALA A 75 -34.71 -22.61 -55.55
CA ALA A 75 -34.07 -22.32 -54.29
C ALA A 75 -34.12 -20.78 -54.07
N PRO A 76 -34.53 -20.32 -52.90
CA PRO A 76 -34.55 -18.87 -52.62
C PRO A 76 -33.17 -18.30 -52.88
N PRO A 77 -33.06 -17.16 -53.59
CA PRO A 77 -31.77 -16.57 -53.85
C PRO A 77 -31.08 -16.33 -52.49
N SER A 78 -29.86 -16.87 -52.32
CA SER A 78 -29.00 -16.59 -51.18
C SER A 78 -28.75 -15.10 -51.15
N THR A 79 -29.55 -14.38 -50.38
CA THR A 79 -29.33 -12.95 -50.13
C THR A 79 -27.92 -12.80 -49.56
N PRO A 80 -27.06 -12.00 -50.19
CA PRO A 80 -25.73 -11.78 -49.64
C PRO A 80 -25.92 -11.23 -48.22
N ARG A 81 -25.38 -11.93 -47.24
CA ARG A 81 -25.42 -11.51 -45.84
C ARG A 81 -24.79 -10.13 -45.78
N ARG A 82 -25.57 -9.05 -45.95
CA ARG A 82 -25.10 -7.69 -45.69
C ARG A 82 -24.58 -7.73 -44.25
N ARG A 83 -23.25 -7.70 -44.08
CA ARG A 83 -22.66 -7.50 -42.78
C ARG A 83 -23.38 -6.30 -42.16
N ASN A 84 -24.22 -6.60 -41.16
CA ASN A 84 -25.01 -5.55 -40.49
C ASN A 84 -23.97 -4.60 -39.89
N ARG A 85 -23.81 -3.40 -40.49
CA ARG A 85 -22.84 -2.40 -40.02
C ARG A 85 -23.04 -2.13 -38.51
N GLN A 86 -24.29 -2.18 -38.05
CA GLN A 86 -24.64 -2.08 -36.64
C GLN A 86 -24.02 -3.21 -35.80
N ALA A 87 -24.10 -4.47 -36.26
CA ALA A 87 -23.50 -5.60 -35.55
C ALA A 87 -21.97 -5.49 -35.49
N VAL A 88 -21.33 -5.01 -36.56
CA VAL A 88 -19.88 -4.79 -36.58
C VAL A 88 -19.48 -3.66 -35.61
N ILE A 89 -20.23 -2.55 -35.61
CA ILE A 89 -20.01 -1.44 -34.68
C ILE A 89 -20.20 -1.91 -33.23
N LEU A 90 -21.26 -2.68 -32.96
CA LEU A 90 -21.55 -3.18 -31.62
C LEU A 90 -20.45 -4.13 -31.12
N MET A 91 -19.99 -5.03 -31.99
CA MET A 91 -18.84 -5.90 -31.67
C MET A 91 -17.57 -5.10 -31.44
N ALA A 92 -17.31 -4.06 -32.25
CA ALA A 92 -16.16 -3.19 -32.05
C ALA A 92 -16.22 -2.43 -30.70
N VAL A 93 -17.40 -1.92 -30.32
CA VAL A 93 -17.63 -1.27 -29.02
C VAL A 93 -17.43 -2.22 -27.86
N ILE A 94 -17.94 -3.46 -27.96
CA ILE A 94 -17.75 -4.49 -26.92
C ILE A 94 -16.26 -4.81 -26.78
N VAL A 95 -15.54 -5.04 -27.88
CA VAL A 95 -14.09 -5.32 -27.86
C VAL A 95 -13.33 -4.15 -27.25
N LEU A 96 -13.65 -2.91 -27.64
CA LEU A 96 -13.03 -1.71 -27.08
C LEU A 96 -13.30 -1.59 -25.56
N ALA A 97 -14.54 -1.85 -25.13
CA ALA A 97 -14.89 -1.84 -23.71
C ALA A 97 -14.15 -2.91 -22.90
N LEU A 98 -14.02 -4.12 -23.46
CA LEU A 98 -13.24 -5.21 -22.83
C LEU A 98 -11.76 -4.88 -22.76
N LEU A 99 -11.18 -4.28 -23.80
CA LEU A 99 -9.79 -3.83 -23.78
C LEU A 99 -9.56 -2.72 -22.75
N ALA A 100 -10.44 -1.72 -22.72
CA ALA A 100 -10.37 -0.63 -21.74
C ALA A 100 -10.53 -1.16 -20.30
N GLY A 101 -11.51 -2.04 -20.07
CA GLY A 101 -11.71 -2.68 -18.77
C GLY A 101 -10.51 -3.57 -18.35
N GLY A 102 -9.96 -4.32 -19.30
CA GLY A 102 -8.78 -5.14 -19.07
C GLY A 102 -7.54 -4.31 -18.72
N LEU A 103 -7.30 -3.20 -19.44
CA LEU A 103 -6.20 -2.28 -19.14
C LEU A 103 -6.37 -1.60 -17.77
N ALA A 104 -7.59 -1.15 -17.46
CA ALA A 104 -7.87 -0.55 -16.15
C ALA A 104 -7.67 -1.57 -15.00
N GLY A 105 -8.10 -2.81 -15.20
CA GLY A 105 -7.86 -3.89 -14.23
C GLY A 105 -6.36 -4.20 -14.05
N ALA A 106 -5.60 -4.24 -15.13
CA ALA A 106 -4.15 -4.44 -15.10
C ALA A 106 -3.43 -3.29 -14.40
N GLU A 107 -3.85 -2.04 -14.65
CA GLU A 107 -3.32 -0.83 -13.99
C GLU A 107 -3.52 -0.90 -12.47
N LEU A 108 -4.76 -1.22 -12.01
CA LEU A 108 -5.06 -1.33 -10.58
C LEU A 108 -4.31 -2.48 -9.91
N TYR A 109 -4.20 -3.62 -10.59
CA TYR A 109 -3.44 -4.76 -10.08
C TYR A 109 -1.95 -4.43 -9.92
N ALA A 110 -1.35 -3.83 -10.96
CA ALA A 110 0.06 -3.45 -10.94
C ALA A 110 0.35 -2.43 -9.84
N ARG A 111 -0.51 -1.40 -9.67
CA ARG A 111 -0.41 -0.42 -8.57
C ARG A 111 -0.45 -1.10 -7.22
N HIS A 112 -1.47 -1.92 -6.96
CA HIS A 112 -1.61 -2.60 -5.69
C HIS A 112 -0.41 -3.49 -5.37
N ARG A 113 0.13 -4.17 -6.38
CA ARG A 113 1.31 -5.03 -6.21
C ARG A 113 2.56 -4.23 -5.87
N ALA A 114 2.81 -3.13 -6.58
CA ALA A 114 3.96 -2.27 -6.32
C ALA A 114 3.84 -1.52 -4.99
N ASP A 115 2.63 -1.04 -4.66
CA ASP A 115 2.31 -0.40 -3.39
C ASP A 115 2.69 -1.31 -2.21
N SER A 116 2.25 -2.56 -2.22
CA SER A 116 2.55 -3.52 -1.15
C SER A 116 4.05 -3.77 -0.97
N ILE A 117 4.83 -3.81 -2.05
CA ILE A 117 6.28 -4.01 -1.98
C ILE A 117 6.98 -2.76 -1.43
N LEU A 118 6.61 -1.58 -1.93
CA LEU A 118 7.26 -0.34 -1.50
C LEU A 118 6.88 0.07 -0.09
N VAL A 119 5.63 -0.17 0.34
CA VAL A 119 5.23 0.02 1.74
C VAL A 119 6.11 -0.84 2.65
N GLU A 120 6.29 -2.12 2.32
CA GLU A 120 7.11 -3.03 3.12
C GLU A 120 8.59 -2.61 3.20
N VAL A 121 9.14 -2.10 2.08
CA VAL A 121 10.49 -1.53 2.06
C VAL A 121 10.57 -0.26 2.89
N ALA A 122 9.59 0.65 2.75
CA ALA A 122 9.55 1.90 3.50
C ALA A 122 9.42 1.63 5.01
N GLU A 123 8.50 0.76 5.42
CA GLU A 123 8.32 0.36 6.82
C GLU A 123 9.59 -0.26 7.41
N CYS A 124 10.29 -1.08 6.63
CA CYS A 124 11.57 -1.65 7.05
C CYS A 124 12.64 -0.57 7.26
N VAL A 125 12.74 0.42 6.36
CA VAL A 125 13.77 1.48 6.43
C VAL A 125 13.50 2.46 7.56
N VAL A 126 12.24 2.83 7.78
CA VAL A 126 11.88 3.84 8.80
C VAL A 126 11.59 3.23 10.17
N GLU A 127 11.37 1.92 10.25
CA GLU A 127 10.95 1.16 11.44
C GLU A 127 9.59 1.64 12.01
N ASP A 128 8.69 2.10 11.11
CA ASP A 128 7.34 2.57 11.43
C ASP A 128 6.39 2.26 10.27
N GLY A 129 5.08 2.42 10.50
CA GLY A 129 4.11 2.33 9.42
C GLY A 129 4.34 3.40 8.35
N ALA A 130 4.09 3.05 7.09
CA ALA A 130 4.25 3.95 5.97
C ALA A 130 3.14 3.79 4.93
N SER A 131 2.87 4.85 4.21
CA SER A 131 2.01 4.87 3.03
C SER A 131 2.78 5.35 1.81
N VAL A 132 2.49 4.74 0.67
CA VAL A 132 3.18 5.05 -0.60
C VAL A 132 2.16 5.49 -1.63
N SER A 133 2.53 6.42 -2.49
CA SER A 133 1.74 6.83 -3.64
C SER A 133 2.62 7.05 -4.86
N PHE A 134 2.05 6.81 -6.04
CA PHE A 134 2.76 6.92 -7.32
C PHE A 134 2.20 8.02 -8.20
N GLY A 135 3.05 8.64 -8.97
CA GLY A 135 2.65 9.54 -10.04
C GLY A 135 1.69 8.87 -11.03
N VAL A 136 0.77 9.68 -11.58
CA VAL A 136 -0.25 9.18 -12.52
C VAL A 136 0.10 9.41 -13.99
N ASN A 137 1.15 10.13 -14.27
CA ASN A 137 1.60 10.46 -15.62
C ASN A 137 3.10 10.15 -15.81
N PRO A 138 3.46 9.25 -16.71
CA PRO A 138 2.61 8.37 -17.54
C PRO A 138 1.78 7.38 -16.70
N PRO A 139 0.81 6.62 -17.31
CA PRO A 139 0.05 5.60 -16.60
C PRO A 139 0.97 4.63 -15.85
N PHE A 140 0.55 4.21 -14.65
CA PHE A 140 1.41 3.41 -13.78
C PHE A 140 1.88 2.09 -14.41
N LEU A 141 0.99 1.42 -15.17
CA LEU A 141 1.33 0.19 -15.87
C LEU A 141 2.52 0.38 -16.83
N TRP A 142 2.62 1.55 -17.46
CA TRP A 142 3.78 1.89 -18.31
C TRP A 142 5.04 2.02 -17.47
N GLN A 143 4.98 2.77 -16.36
CA GLN A 143 6.10 2.93 -15.43
C GLN A 143 6.55 1.57 -14.87
N TYR A 144 5.60 0.71 -14.51
CA TYR A 144 5.88 -0.63 -14.00
C TYR A 144 6.56 -1.53 -15.04
N LEU A 145 6.15 -1.46 -16.31
CA LEU A 145 6.74 -2.28 -17.38
C LEU A 145 8.12 -1.79 -17.81
N THR A 146 8.38 -0.50 -17.71
CA THR A 146 9.69 0.10 -18.06
C THR A 146 10.67 0.11 -16.90
N GLY A 147 10.18 0.03 -15.66
CA GLY A 147 10.99 0.22 -14.45
C GLY A 147 11.36 1.68 -14.18
N ASP A 148 10.77 2.63 -14.93
CA ASP A 148 11.01 4.06 -14.80
C ASP A 148 9.81 4.73 -14.12
N TYR A 149 9.99 5.21 -12.88
CA TYR A 149 8.95 5.87 -12.10
C TYR A 149 9.24 7.36 -12.01
N THR A 150 8.26 8.17 -12.41
CA THR A 150 8.44 9.63 -12.45
C THR A 150 8.37 10.28 -11.09
N ASN A 151 7.51 9.76 -10.21
CA ASN A 151 7.32 10.28 -8.86
C ASN A 151 6.79 9.18 -7.93
N ILE A 152 7.43 9.03 -6.78
CA ILE A 152 6.99 8.17 -5.68
C ILE A 152 7.00 9.03 -4.42
N SER A 153 5.86 9.09 -3.73
CA SER A 153 5.77 9.80 -2.44
C SER A 153 5.53 8.78 -1.32
N VAL A 154 6.26 8.93 -0.24
CA VAL A 154 6.19 8.09 0.96
C VAL A 154 5.90 8.98 2.15
N THR A 155 4.93 8.62 2.98
CA THR A 155 4.60 9.31 4.24
C THR A 155 4.55 8.28 5.35
N THR A 156 5.23 8.57 6.49
CA THR A 156 5.24 7.69 7.66
C THR A 156 4.09 7.99 8.61
N ASP A 157 3.73 7.03 9.46
CA ASP A 157 2.64 7.18 10.45
C ASP A 157 2.99 8.16 11.58
N GLY A 158 4.27 8.43 11.80
CA GLY A 158 4.74 9.47 12.72
C GLY A 158 4.93 8.99 14.16
N ASN A 159 5.04 7.68 14.37
CA ASN A 159 5.43 7.14 15.67
C ASN A 159 6.94 7.23 15.85
N ARG A 160 7.70 6.95 14.79
CA ARG A 160 9.16 7.04 14.79
C ARG A 160 9.74 7.07 13.37
N VAL A 161 10.97 7.52 13.27
CA VAL A 161 11.84 7.29 12.10
C VAL A 161 13.15 6.73 12.64
N GLN A 162 13.37 5.44 12.48
CA GLN A 162 14.49 4.72 13.10
C GLN A 162 14.56 4.97 14.62
N SER A 163 15.67 5.58 15.11
CA SER A 163 15.85 5.87 16.54
C SER A 163 15.19 7.18 17.00
N ALA A 164 14.53 7.94 16.12
CA ALA A 164 13.89 9.20 16.45
C ALA A 164 12.38 9.00 16.70
N ASN A 165 11.95 9.00 17.94
CA ASN A 165 10.56 8.86 18.34
C ASN A 165 9.75 10.11 17.98
N GLY A 166 8.46 9.95 17.67
CA GLY A 166 7.52 11.04 17.39
C GLY A 166 7.86 11.86 16.13
N MET A 167 8.62 11.31 15.21
CA MET A 167 9.00 11.94 13.95
C MET A 167 8.13 11.45 12.81
N THR A 168 7.66 12.36 11.98
CA THR A 168 6.99 12.07 10.69
C THR A 168 7.93 12.43 9.56
N ALA A 169 8.02 11.56 8.56
CA ALA A 169 8.76 11.80 7.33
C ALA A 169 7.81 11.83 6.13
N GLU A 170 7.94 12.86 5.31
CA GLU A 170 7.33 12.97 3.98
C GLU A 170 8.47 12.99 2.96
N VAL A 171 8.53 11.96 2.14
CA VAL A 171 9.63 11.76 1.17
C VAL A 171 9.06 11.72 -0.23
N THR A 172 9.66 12.47 -1.14
CA THR A 172 9.36 12.44 -2.57
C THR A 172 10.60 12.01 -3.34
N LEU A 173 10.44 10.98 -4.15
CA LEU A 173 11.46 10.43 -5.03
C LEU A 173 11.05 10.70 -6.48
N GLU A 174 11.94 11.30 -7.26
CA GLU A 174 11.70 11.61 -8.66
C GLU A 174 12.72 10.90 -9.55
N ASP A 175 12.29 10.54 -10.76
CA ASP A 175 13.10 9.86 -11.76
C ASP A 175 13.77 8.58 -11.21
N VAL A 176 12.97 7.72 -10.58
CA VAL A 176 13.43 6.43 -10.05
C VAL A 176 13.51 5.43 -11.19
N ARG A 177 14.67 4.82 -11.39
CA ARG A 177 14.92 3.79 -12.38
C ARG A 177 15.38 2.51 -11.72
N LEU A 178 14.55 1.48 -11.82
CA LEU A 178 14.90 0.15 -11.36
C LEU A 178 15.67 -0.58 -12.47
N ALA A 179 16.97 -0.59 -12.35
CA ALA A 179 17.89 -1.29 -13.25
C ALA A 179 18.93 -2.02 -12.41
N GLU A 180 18.69 -3.29 -12.16
CA GLU A 180 19.55 -4.11 -11.32
C GLU A 180 20.96 -4.22 -11.90
N SER A 181 21.94 -3.97 -11.06
CA SER A 181 23.36 -4.14 -11.33
C SER A 181 24.00 -4.95 -10.20
N ARG A 182 25.31 -5.18 -10.27
CA ARG A 182 26.03 -5.93 -9.23
C ARG A 182 25.90 -5.28 -7.84
N ASP A 183 25.93 -3.96 -7.78
CA ASP A 183 26.03 -3.19 -6.53
C ASP A 183 24.80 -2.33 -6.24
N SER A 184 23.75 -2.38 -7.10
CA SER A 184 22.60 -1.49 -7.01
C SER A 184 21.35 -2.11 -7.63
N LYS A 185 20.20 -1.89 -7.00
CA LYS A 185 18.87 -2.20 -7.56
C LYS A 185 18.37 -1.14 -8.53
N GLY A 186 19.00 0.05 -8.55
CA GLY A 186 18.59 1.14 -9.40
C GLY A 186 19.13 2.48 -8.96
N THR A 187 18.58 3.55 -9.54
CA THR A 187 18.97 4.93 -9.26
C THR A 187 17.75 5.81 -9.00
N ILE A 188 17.97 6.89 -8.25
CA ILE A 188 16.98 7.93 -7.97
C ILE A 188 17.56 9.23 -8.48
N GLY A 189 16.87 9.93 -9.37
CA GLY A 189 17.34 11.21 -9.94
C GLY A 189 17.37 12.31 -8.88
N SER A 190 16.28 12.50 -8.14
CA SER A 190 16.24 13.38 -6.98
C SER A 190 15.38 12.79 -5.86
N LEU A 191 15.78 13.08 -4.64
CA LEU A 191 15.05 12.77 -3.43
C LEU A 191 14.91 14.04 -2.60
N SER A 192 13.73 14.35 -2.12
CA SER A 192 13.47 15.39 -1.13
C SER A 192 12.69 14.80 0.02
N ALA A 193 13.07 15.15 1.26
CA ALA A 193 12.40 14.71 2.46
C ALA A 193 12.13 15.88 3.39
N THR A 194 10.95 15.92 3.97
CA THR A 194 10.59 16.83 5.06
C THR A 194 10.35 16.00 6.31
N LEU A 195 11.16 16.21 7.32
CA LEU A 195 11.05 15.57 8.63
C LEU A 195 10.42 16.54 9.63
N ASN A 196 9.33 16.14 10.25
CA ASN A 196 8.68 16.91 11.29
C ASN A 196 8.81 16.19 12.63
N TRP A 197 9.57 16.75 13.55
CA TRP A 197 9.89 16.15 14.82
C TRP A 197 9.24 16.91 15.97
N LYS A 198 8.28 16.29 16.61
CA LYS A 198 7.53 16.88 17.72
C LYS A 198 8.39 16.99 18.98
N SER A 199 8.18 18.02 19.79
CA SER A 199 8.91 18.24 21.06
C SER A 199 8.85 17.05 22.01
N GLU A 200 7.70 16.37 22.10
CA GLU A 200 7.56 15.14 22.90
C GLU A 200 8.44 14.02 22.37
N GLY A 201 8.48 13.84 21.05
CA GLY A 201 9.32 12.82 20.41
C GLY A 201 10.81 13.12 20.58
N ILE A 202 11.22 14.39 20.54
CA ILE A 202 12.59 14.81 20.85
C ILE A 202 12.96 14.39 22.28
N LYS A 203 12.07 14.69 23.24
CA LYS A 203 12.26 14.27 24.64
C LYS A 203 12.45 12.77 24.75
N ASP A 204 11.56 11.97 24.19
CA ASP A 204 11.60 10.51 24.29
C ASP A 204 12.85 9.94 23.63
N THR A 205 13.30 10.51 22.51
CA THR A 205 14.53 10.15 21.83
C THR A 205 15.77 10.45 22.70
N VAL A 206 15.80 11.61 23.36
CA VAL A 206 16.89 12.00 24.27
C VAL A 206 16.94 11.04 25.45
N VAL A 207 15.80 10.72 26.05
CA VAL A 207 15.69 9.78 27.18
C VAL A 207 16.23 8.40 26.80
N GLU A 208 15.88 7.92 25.61
CA GLU A 208 16.26 6.58 25.14
C GLU A 208 17.73 6.50 24.73
N ASN A 209 18.27 7.55 24.09
CA ASN A 209 19.58 7.49 23.46
C ASN A 209 20.74 8.12 24.29
N LEU A 210 20.43 8.81 25.38
CA LEU A 210 21.45 9.37 26.30
C LEU A 210 21.42 8.67 27.67
N PRO A 211 22.03 7.49 27.80
CA PRO A 211 22.02 6.76 29.07
C PRO A 211 22.71 7.57 30.19
N GLY A 212 22.06 7.62 31.35
CA GLY A 212 22.56 8.32 32.53
C GLY A 212 22.05 9.77 32.67
N VAL A 213 22.01 10.54 31.59
CA VAL A 213 21.52 11.94 31.62
C VAL A 213 20.14 12.11 30.99
N GLY A 214 19.76 11.27 30.04
CA GLY A 214 18.46 11.35 29.38
C GLY A 214 17.29 11.27 30.36
N ASN A 215 17.37 10.41 31.36
CA ASN A 215 16.34 10.27 32.39
C ASN A 215 16.14 11.54 33.26
N LEU A 216 17.05 12.50 33.21
CA LEU A 216 16.89 13.79 33.87
C LEU A 216 16.00 14.74 33.05
N VAL A 217 15.85 14.51 31.74
CA VAL A 217 15.04 15.35 30.86
C VAL A 217 13.55 15.12 31.13
N THR A 218 12.91 16.16 31.67
CA THR A 218 11.48 16.14 32.03
C THR A 218 10.58 16.71 30.94
N GLY A 219 11.14 17.55 30.04
CA GLY A 219 10.39 18.18 28.96
C GLY A 219 11.31 18.73 27.87
N VAL A 220 10.71 19.01 26.71
CA VAL A 220 11.33 19.74 25.61
C VAL A 220 10.38 20.86 25.17
N ARG A 221 10.89 22.06 25.12
CA ARG A 221 10.18 23.27 24.64
C ARG A 221 10.91 23.84 23.44
N THR A 222 10.19 24.56 22.62
CA THR A 222 10.75 25.24 21.45
C THR A 222 10.49 26.75 21.54
N ASP A 223 11.46 27.54 21.13
CA ASP A 223 11.31 28.96 20.90
C ASP A 223 11.55 29.24 19.42
N ARG A 224 10.46 29.45 18.68
CA ARG A 224 10.48 29.76 17.26
C ARG A 224 11.19 31.06 16.93
N VAL A 225 11.07 32.07 17.80
CA VAL A 225 11.65 33.40 17.54
C VAL A 225 13.16 33.37 17.71
N ALA A 226 13.65 32.69 18.75
CA ALA A 226 15.08 32.47 18.97
C ALA A 226 15.65 31.35 18.07
N GLY A 227 14.80 30.50 17.52
CA GLY A 227 15.21 29.33 16.76
C GLY A 227 15.90 28.26 17.61
N THR A 228 15.45 28.10 18.86
CA THR A 228 16.08 27.23 19.86
C THR A 228 15.16 26.15 20.39
N VAL A 229 15.77 25.03 20.78
CA VAL A 229 15.15 23.92 21.51
C VAL A 229 15.69 23.96 22.94
N ILE A 230 14.80 23.88 23.92
CA ILE A 230 15.10 23.93 25.33
C ILE A 230 14.74 22.58 25.94
N LEU A 231 15.75 21.88 26.47
CA LEU A 231 15.59 20.63 27.22
C LEU A 231 15.51 20.99 28.72
N ASP A 232 14.39 20.65 29.33
CA ASP A 232 14.14 20.87 30.75
C ASP A 232 14.53 19.65 31.58
N ALA A 233 15.27 19.84 32.66
CA ALA A 233 15.72 18.80 33.57
C ALA A 233 15.53 19.24 35.04
N GLY A 234 14.27 19.29 35.50
CA GLY A 234 13.89 19.84 36.79
C GLY A 234 14.15 21.36 36.87
N ASP A 235 15.00 21.81 37.81
CA ASP A 235 15.39 23.22 37.96
C ASP A 235 16.51 23.61 36.97
N ASN A 236 16.99 22.67 36.14
CA ASN A 236 18.06 22.90 35.19
C ASN A 236 17.49 22.87 33.75
N ASN A 237 18.18 23.51 32.83
CA ASN A 237 17.84 23.43 31.40
C ASN A 237 19.05 23.57 30.51
N VAL A 238 18.89 23.07 29.28
CA VAL A 238 19.85 23.22 28.21
C VAL A 238 19.17 23.87 27.03
N THR A 239 19.67 25.03 26.61
CA THR A 239 19.21 25.70 25.39
C THR A 239 20.17 25.37 24.26
N ALA A 240 19.67 24.72 23.20
CA ALA A 240 20.44 24.35 22.02
C ALA A 240 19.78 24.91 20.76
N LYS A 241 20.59 25.23 19.79
CA LYS A 241 20.17 25.67 18.46
C LYS A 241 20.44 24.59 17.43
N PRO A 242 19.43 24.09 16.72
CA PRO A 242 19.67 23.21 15.59
C PRO A 242 20.25 24.02 14.43
N VAL A 243 21.33 23.52 13.85
CA VAL A 243 22.04 24.12 12.71
C VAL A 243 22.39 23.05 11.69
N VAL A 244 22.50 23.44 10.43
CA VAL A 244 22.99 22.56 9.37
C VAL A 244 24.40 23.00 9.03
N THR A 245 25.34 22.07 9.10
CA THR A 245 26.74 22.28 8.74
C THR A 245 27.22 21.11 7.89
N ASP A 246 27.76 21.39 6.72
CA ASP A 246 28.30 20.40 5.78
C ASP A 246 27.30 19.29 5.38
N GLY A 247 25.99 19.60 5.43
CA GLY A 247 24.92 18.64 5.12
C GLY A 247 24.46 17.79 6.30
N ASP A 248 25.02 18.00 7.48
CA ASP A 248 24.64 17.33 8.72
C ASP A 248 23.83 18.24 9.64
N LEU A 249 22.84 17.66 10.30
CA LEU A 249 22.08 18.33 11.36
C LEU A 249 22.87 18.25 12.66
N ASN A 250 23.18 19.41 13.25
CA ASN A 250 23.89 19.55 14.51
C ASN A 250 23.06 20.34 15.54
N LEU A 251 23.35 20.14 16.82
CA LEU A 251 22.77 20.87 17.93
C LEU A 251 23.86 21.67 18.64
N GLU A 252 23.88 22.97 18.44
CA GLU A 252 24.80 23.88 19.12
C GLU A 252 24.24 24.28 20.49
N VAL A 253 24.94 23.92 21.57
CA VAL A 253 24.54 24.31 22.91
C VAL A 253 24.86 25.79 23.11
N LEU A 254 23.83 26.60 23.34
CA LEU A 254 23.98 28.04 23.65
C LEU A 254 24.20 28.27 25.12
N GLU A 255 23.34 27.70 25.96
CA GLU A 255 23.34 27.92 27.41
C GLU A 255 23.01 26.63 28.16
N VAL A 256 23.64 26.44 29.32
CA VAL A 256 23.34 25.37 30.27
C VAL A 256 23.10 26.01 31.63
N THR A 257 21.92 25.83 32.18
CA THR A 257 21.61 26.16 33.56
C THR A 257 21.67 24.89 34.38
N GLY A 258 22.61 24.78 35.30
CA GLY A 258 22.75 23.60 36.14
C GLY A 258 24.22 23.23 36.46
N PRO A 259 24.42 22.04 37.05
CA PRO A 259 25.75 21.65 37.53
C PRO A 259 26.64 21.03 36.41
N LEU A 260 26.08 20.77 35.23
CA LEU A 260 26.83 20.14 34.12
C LEU A 260 27.60 21.21 33.33
N PRO A 261 28.91 20.98 33.04
CA PRO A 261 29.63 21.85 32.13
C PRO A 261 29.04 21.87 30.74
N LYS A 262 29.05 23.02 30.07
CA LYS A 262 28.56 23.20 28.71
C LYS A 262 29.21 22.21 27.72
N ASP A 263 30.54 22.02 27.83
CA ASP A 263 31.30 21.15 26.94
C ASP A 263 30.87 19.68 27.05
N THR A 264 30.57 19.22 28.27
CA THR A 264 30.06 17.85 28.49
C THR A 264 28.69 17.65 27.87
N VAL A 265 27.82 18.67 27.94
CA VAL A 265 26.47 18.63 27.30
C VAL A 265 26.62 18.66 25.79
N GLN A 266 27.51 19.49 25.24
CA GLN A 266 27.77 19.57 23.82
C GLN A 266 28.27 18.19 23.28
N GLU A 267 29.23 17.57 23.93
CA GLU A 267 29.75 16.26 23.55
C GLU A 267 28.64 15.19 23.53
N ALA A 268 27.73 15.21 24.50
CA ALA A 268 26.59 14.29 24.53
C ALA A 268 25.61 14.53 23.37
N LEU A 269 25.31 15.79 23.03
CA LEU A 269 24.45 16.13 21.90
C LEU A 269 25.12 15.84 20.55
N ASP A 270 26.42 16.05 20.43
CA ASP A 270 27.19 15.69 19.23
C ASP A 270 27.16 14.17 19.00
N GLY A 271 27.26 13.37 20.04
CA GLY A 271 27.09 11.93 19.95
C GLY A 271 25.71 11.51 19.51
N LEU A 272 24.67 12.20 19.95
CA LEU A 272 23.29 11.97 19.53
C LEU A 272 23.08 12.35 18.06
N THR A 273 23.47 13.56 17.66
CA THR A 273 23.30 14.05 16.29
C THR A 273 24.12 13.22 15.31
N LYS A 274 25.34 12.83 15.69
CA LYS A 274 26.14 11.90 14.88
C LYS A 274 25.42 10.58 14.64
N LYS A 275 24.83 9.99 15.67
CA LYS A 275 24.04 8.75 15.53
C LYS A 275 22.85 8.91 14.59
N LEU A 276 22.19 10.06 14.61
CA LEU A 276 21.07 10.37 13.71
C LEU A 276 21.57 10.55 12.25
N ASN A 277 22.64 11.30 12.06
CA ASN A 277 23.20 11.59 10.73
C ASN A 277 23.81 10.35 10.06
N ASP A 278 24.52 9.50 10.81
CA ASP A 278 25.17 8.28 10.28
C ASP A 278 24.14 7.27 9.70
N ASN A 279 22.87 7.39 10.07
CA ASN A 279 21.81 6.48 9.64
C ASN A 279 20.97 7.02 8.46
N TYR A 280 21.35 8.15 7.84
CA TYR A 280 20.61 8.67 6.71
C TYR A 280 20.66 7.73 5.49
N PRO A 281 19.52 7.22 5.03
CA PRO A 281 19.50 6.34 3.87
C PRO A 281 19.72 7.14 2.58
N LEU A 282 20.18 6.46 1.52
CA LEU A 282 20.23 6.99 0.16
C LEU A 282 21.08 8.28 0.00
N GLY A 283 22.04 8.52 0.89
CA GLY A 283 22.96 9.65 0.82
C GLY A 283 22.25 11.02 0.91
N ILE A 284 21.15 11.12 1.64
CA ILE A 284 20.49 12.39 1.89
C ILE A 284 21.34 13.28 2.81
N HIS A 285 21.24 14.59 2.56
CA HIS A 285 21.90 15.64 3.33
C HIS A 285 20.85 16.58 3.88
N ALA A 286 21.12 17.17 5.05
CA ALA A 286 20.30 18.23 5.59
C ALA A 286 20.50 19.52 4.76
N ASP A 287 19.41 20.10 4.26
CA ASP A 287 19.41 21.38 3.54
C ASP A 287 19.11 22.54 4.48
N SER A 288 18.12 22.35 5.38
CA SER A 288 17.70 23.37 6.32
C SER A 288 17.02 22.75 7.54
N VAL A 289 17.03 23.49 8.62
CA VAL A 289 16.29 23.17 9.84
C VAL A 289 15.59 24.42 10.36
N GLU A 290 14.34 24.27 10.78
CA GLU A 290 13.51 25.33 11.34
C GLU A 290 12.87 24.87 12.65
N VAL A 291 12.94 25.72 13.69
CA VAL A 291 12.22 25.50 14.95
C VAL A 291 10.81 26.07 14.82
N THR A 292 9.82 25.28 15.17
CA THR A 292 8.39 25.64 15.16
C THR A 292 7.84 25.69 16.58
N ASP A 293 6.59 26.09 16.73
CA ASP A 293 5.92 26.12 18.04
C ASP A 293 5.72 24.72 18.66
N THR A 294 5.77 23.66 17.86
CA THR A 294 5.46 22.29 18.28
C THR A 294 6.64 21.32 18.16
N GLY A 295 7.78 21.77 17.65
CA GLY A 295 8.93 20.93 17.41
C GLY A 295 9.93 21.51 16.42
N VAL A 296 10.55 20.65 15.64
CA VAL A 296 11.57 21.01 14.65
C VAL A 296 11.19 20.42 13.30
N VAL A 297 11.36 21.19 12.23
CA VAL A 297 11.17 20.75 10.85
C VAL A 297 12.51 20.78 10.13
N GLY A 298 12.95 19.63 9.64
CA GLY A 298 14.15 19.50 8.81
C GLY A 298 13.78 19.23 7.36
N LYS A 299 14.50 19.84 6.43
CA LYS A 299 14.43 19.51 5.00
C LYS A 299 15.75 18.88 4.57
N PHE A 300 15.64 17.84 3.81
CA PHE A 300 16.74 17.02 3.34
C PHE A 300 16.60 16.73 1.87
N SER A 301 17.72 16.57 1.18
CA SER A 301 17.71 16.16 -0.22
C SER A 301 18.87 15.28 -0.59
N SER A 302 18.75 14.60 -1.72
CA SER A 302 19.83 13.88 -2.39
C SER A 302 19.61 13.95 -3.89
N ARG A 303 20.70 13.82 -4.65
CA ARG A 303 20.65 13.75 -6.12
C ARG A 303 21.49 12.59 -6.61
N ASN A 304 21.01 11.92 -7.67
CA ASN A 304 21.68 10.78 -8.26
C ASN A 304 22.01 9.68 -7.24
N ALA A 305 21.08 9.43 -6.33
CA ALA A 305 21.25 8.39 -5.31
C ALA A 305 21.18 7.00 -5.95
N SER A 306 21.99 6.08 -5.41
CA SER A 306 21.93 4.66 -5.77
C SER A 306 21.03 3.93 -4.78
N ILE A 307 20.11 3.10 -5.29
CA ILE A 307 19.32 2.20 -4.45
C ILE A 307 20.22 1.00 -4.10
N PRO A 308 20.55 0.77 -2.84
CA PRO A 308 21.43 -0.32 -2.46
C PRO A 308 20.83 -1.68 -2.77
N ASN A 309 21.69 -2.69 -2.98
CA ASN A 309 21.26 -4.09 -3.05
C ASN A 309 20.99 -4.65 -1.65
N GLU A 310 20.48 -5.88 -1.59
CA GLU A 310 20.21 -6.58 -0.32
C GLU A 310 21.43 -6.84 0.55
N ASP A 311 22.61 -6.97 -0.04
CA ASP A 311 23.88 -7.18 0.71
C ASP A 311 24.26 -5.93 1.51
N ALA A 312 23.97 -4.75 0.96
CA ALA A 312 24.23 -3.48 1.63
C ALA A 312 23.10 -3.08 2.61
N ASN A 313 21.85 -3.38 2.26
CA ASN A 313 20.71 -3.14 3.14
C ASN A 313 19.58 -4.14 2.86
N PRO A 314 19.27 -5.05 3.79
CA PRO A 314 18.31 -6.12 3.61
C PRO A 314 16.88 -5.64 3.38
N CYS A 315 16.53 -4.39 3.74
CA CYS A 315 15.21 -3.82 3.45
C CYS A 315 14.91 -3.76 1.94
N PHE A 316 15.93 -3.68 1.10
CA PHE A 316 15.77 -3.61 -0.36
C PHE A 316 15.77 -4.97 -1.07
N ALA A 317 15.76 -6.08 -0.34
CA ALA A 317 15.80 -7.42 -0.90
C ALA A 317 14.60 -7.74 -1.83
N ARG A 318 13.50 -7.02 -1.69
CA ARG A 318 12.26 -7.26 -2.44
C ARG A 318 12.05 -6.36 -3.67
N LEU A 319 12.93 -5.40 -3.89
CA LEU A 319 12.91 -4.56 -5.08
C LEU A 319 13.38 -5.29 -6.33
#